data_58572965d0f33e38489a78bc034369fd
#
_entry.id   58572965d0f33e38489a78bc034369fd
#
_cell.length_a   1.000
_cell.length_b   1.000
_cell.length_c   1.000
_cell.angle_alpha   90.00
_cell.angle_beta   90.00
_cell.angle_gamma   90.00
#
_symmetry.space_group_name_H-M   'P 1'
#
loop_
_entity.id
_entity.type
_entity.pdbx_description
1 polymer ?
#
loop_
_entity_poly.entity_id
_entity_poly.type
_entity_poly.pdbx_seq_one_letter_code
_entity_poly.pdbx_strand_id
1 'polypeptide(L)'
;MLEALWQRESAASVRDLQPGFPEIAYTTLMTTLDRLHRKGVLAREKHGRAFLYRPELTRPQFESARAADAFRVAFEGGGSLAVSYFIQAVGDHDRDLLDELETLVKAHRAEVRSKRG
;
A
#
# COMPACT_ATOMS: atom_id res chain seq x y z
N MET A 1 13.37 2.73 -1.86
CA MET A 1 13.10 2.98 -3.30
C MET A 1 11.82 3.77 -3.53
N LEU A 2 10.70 3.36 -2.96
CA LEU A 2 9.45 4.13 -3.05
C LEU A 2 9.60 5.56 -2.51
N GLU A 3 10.33 5.72 -1.43
CA GLU A 3 10.62 7.02 -0.85
C GLU A 3 11.19 7.98 -1.88
N ALA A 4 12.17 7.51 -2.65
CA ALA A 4 12.81 8.32 -3.69
C ALA A 4 11.80 8.75 -4.77
N LEU A 5 10.86 7.87 -5.11
CA LEU A 5 9.82 8.19 -6.09
C LEU A 5 8.80 9.18 -5.55
N TRP A 6 8.41 9.06 -4.27
CA TRP A 6 7.47 10.01 -3.66
C TRP A 6 8.06 11.42 -3.54
N GLN A 7 9.37 11.53 -3.42
CA GLN A 7 10.04 12.84 -3.33
C GLN A 7 10.21 13.52 -4.69
N ARG A 8 10.04 12.78 -5.77
CA ARG A 8 10.17 13.34 -7.12
C ARG A 8 8.81 13.85 -7.60
N GLU A 9 8.84 14.99 -8.29
CA GLU A 9 7.64 15.56 -8.91
C GLU A 9 7.32 14.93 -10.27
N SER A 10 8.29 14.23 -10.86
CA SER A 10 8.15 13.60 -12.18
C SER A 10 8.46 12.12 -12.13
N ALA A 11 7.97 11.39 -13.12
CA ALA A 11 8.30 9.98 -13.28
C ALA A 11 9.81 9.79 -13.49
N ALA A 12 10.33 8.64 -13.09
CA ALA A 12 11.75 8.32 -13.15
C ALA A 12 11.99 6.98 -13.82
N SER A 13 13.05 6.91 -14.62
CA SER A 13 13.55 5.65 -15.18
C SER A 13 14.45 4.95 -14.16
N VAL A 14 14.83 3.70 -14.45
CA VAL A 14 15.85 2.99 -13.65
C VAL A 14 17.15 3.77 -13.61
N ARG A 15 17.57 4.35 -14.74
CA ARG A 15 18.78 5.16 -14.82
C ARG A 15 18.71 6.40 -13.94
N ASP A 16 17.53 7.04 -13.88
CA ASP A 16 17.35 8.23 -13.06
C ASP A 16 17.49 7.90 -11.57
N LEU A 17 17.09 6.70 -11.17
CA LEU A 17 17.11 6.26 -9.77
C LEU A 17 18.47 5.68 -9.34
N GLN A 18 19.24 5.13 -10.28
CA GLN A 18 20.48 4.43 -9.98
C GLN A 18 21.49 5.24 -9.18
N PRO A 19 21.72 6.55 -9.45
CA PRO A 19 22.65 7.35 -8.66
C PRO A 19 22.32 7.41 -7.17
N GLY A 20 21.06 7.30 -6.81
CA GLY A 20 20.62 7.25 -5.41
C GLY A 20 20.84 5.90 -4.73
N PHE A 21 21.20 4.87 -5.49
CA PHE A 21 21.37 3.50 -5.00
C PHE A 21 22.66 2.90 -5.56
N PRO A 22 23.83 3.48 -5.24
CA PRO A 22 25.08 3.08 -5.88
C PRO A 22 25.52 1.65 -5.57
N GLU A 23 25.00 1.07 -4.50
CA GLU A 23 25.33 -0.31 -4.08
C GLU A 23 24.42 -1.36 -4.70
N ILE A 24 23.37 -0.92 -5.43
CA ILE A 24 22.38 -1.84 -6.01
C ILE A 24 22.61 -1.91 -7.52
N ALA A 25 22.69 -3.13 -8.03
CA ALA A 25 22.86 -3.36 -9.46
C ALA A 25 21.64 -2.87 -10.26
N TYR A 26 21.88 -2.42 -11.48
CA TYR A 26 20.83 -1.95 -12.39
C TYR A 26 19.71 -3.00 -12.56
N THR A 27 20.09 -4.27 -12.76
CA THR A 27 19.13 -5.34 -12.94
C THR A 27 18.25 -5.56 -11.71
N THR A 28 18.82 -5.39 -10.52
CA THR A 28 18.07 -5.50 -9.26
C THR A 28 17.05 -4.37 -9.12
N LEU A 29 17.45 -3.14 -9.46
CA LEU A 29 16.53 -2.01 -9.47
C LEU A 29 15.38 -2.23 -10.47
N MET A 30 15.72 -2.69 -11.67
CA MET A 30 14.75 -2.98 -12.72
C MET A 30 13.74 -4.03 -12.26
N THR A 31 14.20 -5.12 -11.67
CA THR A 31 13.35 -6.18 -11.16
C THR A 31 12.45 -5.72 -10.03
N THR A 32 13.00 -4.89 -9.12
CA THR A 32 12.23 -4.35 -8.00
C THR A 32 11.11 -3.43 -8.47
N LEU A 33 11.42 -2.54 -9.43
CA LEU A 33 10.42 -1.62 -9.99
C LEU A 33 9.33 -2.38 -10.75
N ASP A 34 9.70 -3.40 -11.52
CA ASP A 34 8.75 -4.24 -12.23
C ASP A 34 7.81 -4.95 -11.24
N ARG A 35 8.35 -5.47 -10.14
CA ARG A 35 7.56 -6.12 -9.11
C ARG A 35 6.55 -5.15 -8.47
N LEU A 36 6.99 -3.94 -8.13
CA LEU A 36 6.12 -2.92 -7.56
C LEU A 36 5.03 -2.50 -8.54
N HIS A 37 5.36 -2.43 -9.82
CA HIS A 37 4.37 -2.16 -10.86
C HIS A 37 3.32 -3.27 -10.93
N ARG A 38 3.73 -4.53 -10.90
CA ARG A 38 2.81 -5.67 -10.93
C ARG A 38 1.89 -5.72 -9.72
N LYS A 39 2.36 -5.23 -8.58
CA LYS A 39 1.56 -5.14 -7.37
C LYS A 39 0.60 -3.94 -7.34
N GLY A 40 0.65 -3.09 -8.35
CA GLY A 40 -0.20 -1.91 -8.43
C GLY A 40 0.28 -0.72 -7.60
N VAL A 41 1.49 -0.78 -7.05
CA VAL A 41 2.09 0.29 -6.25
C VAL A 41 2.65 1.40 -7.15
N LEU A 42 3.16 1.02 -8.31
CA LEU A 42 3.71 1.95 -9.29
C LEU A 42 2.94 1.87 -10.61
N ALA A 43 2.74 3.03 -11.22
CA ALA A 43 2.36 3.12 -12.62
C ALA A 43 3.62 3.25 -13.46
N ARG A 44 3.57 2.83 -14.70
CA ARG A 44 4.69 3.04 -15.62
C ARG A 44 4.20 3.37 -17.02
N GLU A 45 5.02 4.13 -17.73
CA GLU A 45 4.77 4.51 -19.09
C GLU A 45 6.04 4.31 -19.91
N LYS A 46 5.90 3.75 -21.12
CA LYS A 46 7.04 3.49 -21.97
C LYS A 46 7.39 4.74 -22.76
N HIS A 47 8.65 5.17 -22.68
CA HIS A 47 9.21 6.25 -23.48
C HIS A 47 10.46 5.74 -24.21
N GLY A 48 10.34 5.56 -25.51
CA GLY A 48 11.39 4.92 -26.29
C GLY A 48 11.62 3.50 -25.82
N ARG A 49 12.85 3.19 -25.36
CA ARG A 49 13.21 1.86 -24.87
C ARG A 49 13.15 1.75 -23.33
N ALA A 50 12.83 2.85 -22.65
CA ALA A 50 12.81 2.89 -21.21
C ALA A 50 11.40 3.01 -20.67
N PHE A 51 11.19 2.49 -19.46
CA PHE A 51 9.97 2.74 -18.69
C PHE A 51 10.22 3.87 -17.72
N LEU A 52 9.24 4.77 -17.59
CA LEU A 52 9.20 5.79 -16.56
C LEU A 52 8.20 5.38 -15.50
N TYR A 53 8.63 5.31 -14.26
CA TYR A 53 7.83 4.88 -13.12
C TYR A 53 7.40 6.06 -12.27
N ARG A 54 6.18 6.01 -11.78
CA ARG A 54 5.65 6.99 -10.82
C ARG A 54 4.80 6.25 -9.78
N PRO A 55 4.67 6.80 -8.56
CA PRO A 55 3.81 6.17 -7.56
C PRO A 55 2.35 6.19 -8.01
N GLU A 56 1.69 5.04 -7.93
CA GLU A 56 0.24 4.93 -8.11
C GLU A 56 -0.48 5.21 -6.80
N LEU A 57 0.17 4.91 -5.68
CA LEU A 57 -0.35 5.14 -4.34
C LEU A 57 0.44 6.25 -3.66
N THR A 58 -0.23 7.07 -2.87
CA THR A 58 0.45 7.99 -1.95
C THR A 58 1.08 7.18 -0.82
N ARG A 59 1.98 7.82 -0.04
CA ARG A 59 2.56 7.17 1.13
C ARG A 59 1.49 6.68 2.12
N PRO A 60 0.50 7.52 2.52
CA PRO A 60 -0.55 7.02 3.41
C PRO A 60 -1.35 5.85 2.85
N GLN A 61 -1.65 5.87 1.54
CA GLN A 61 -2.36 4.77 0.89
C GLN A 61 -1.53 3.49 0.91
N PHE A 62 -0.24 3.59 0.65
CA PHE A 62 0.68 2.45 0.66
C PHE A 62 0.79 1.85 2.06
N GLU A 63 0.96 2.68 3.08
CA GLU A 63 1.05 2.23 4.47
C GLU A 63 -0.25 1.56 4.93
N SER A 64 -1.39 2.12 4.53
CA SER A 64 -2.70 1.53 4.84
C SER A 64 -2.89 0.17 4.16
N ALA A 65 -2.45 0.04 2.91
CA ALA A 65 -2.54 -1.23 2.19
C ALA A 65 -1.65 -2.31 2.84
N ARG A 66 -0.46 -1.92 3.31
CA ARG A 66 0.41 -2.85 4.04
C ARG A 66 -0.21 -3.31 5.36
N ALA A 67 -0.85 -2.40 6.08
CA ALA A 67 -1.55 -2.74 7.32
C ALA A 67 -2.70 -3.70 7.05
N ALA A 68 -3.48 -3.46 5.99
CA ALA A 68 -4.58 -4.34 5.61
C ALA A 68 -4.09 -5.76 5.29
N ASP A 69 -2.97 -5.89 4.57
CA ASP A 69 -2.38 -7.19 4.27
C ASP A 69 -1.94 -7.93 5.53
N ALA A 70 -1.33 -7.21 6.48
CA ALA A 70 -0.90 -7.80 7.75
C ALA A 70 -2.11 -8.32 8.55
N PHE A 71 -3.20 -7.56 8.59
CA PHE A 71 -4.43 -7.99 9.25
C PHE A 71 -5.06 -9.20 8.56
N ARG A 72 -5.04 -9.23 7.24
CA ARG A 72 -5.58 -10.38 6.49
C ARG A 72 -4.87 -11.66 6.89
N VAL A 73 -3.54 -11.64 6.97
CA VAL A 73 -2.74 -12.81 7.39
C VAL A 73 -3.11 -13.22 8.82
N ALA A 74 -3.24 -12.26 9.74
CA ALA A 74 -3.61 -12.53 11.12
C ALA A 74 -5.01 -13.16 11.22
N PHE A 75 -5.96 -12.67 10.43
CA PHE A 75 -7.35 -13.16 10.47
C PHE A 75 -7.50 -14.56 9.89
N GLU A 76 -6.64 -14.97 8.96
CA GLU A 76 -6.65 -16.32 8.41
C GLU A 76 -6.43 -17.37 9.48
N GLY A 77 -5.68 -17.04 10.53
CA GLY A 77 -5.39 -17.96 11.62
C GLY A 77 -6.23 -17.78 12.88
N GLY A 78 -6.85 -16.62 13.09
CA GLY A 78 -7.46 -16.27 14.36
C GLY A 78 -8.92 -15.83 14.36
N GLY A 79 -9.45 -15.43 13.21
CA GLY A 79 -10.87 -15.05 13.08
C GLY A 79 -11.32 -14.00 14.11
N SER A 80 -12.38 -14.32 14.87
CA SER A 80 -12.98 -13.40 15.83
C SER A 80 -12.03 -12.99 16.97
N LEU A 81 -11.10 -13.87 17.35
CA LEU A 81 -10.11 -13.55 18.37
C LEU A 81 -9.18 -12.46 17.90
N ALA A 82 -8.69 -12.54 16.65
CA ALA A 82 -7.85 -11.52 16.05
C ALA A 82 -8.58 -10.17 15.97
N VAL A 83 -9.85 -10.18 15.58
CA VAL A 83 -10.68 -8.98 15.55
C VAL A 83 -10.81 -8.36 16.94
N SER A 84 -11.04 -9.18 17.97
CA SER A 84 -11.18 -8.71 19.35
C SER A 84 -9.92 -8.02 19.84
N TYR A 85 -8.76 -8.62 19.62
CA TYR A 85 -7.48 -8.02 19.98
C TYR A 85 -7.21 -6.71 19.22
N PHE A 86 -7.58 -6.69 17.95
CA PHE A 86 -7.42 -5.48 17.15
C PHE A 86 -8.26 -4.32 17.70
N ILE A 87 -9.54 -4.58 18.01
CA ILE A 87 -10.44 -3.56 18.54
C ILE A 87 -9.94 -3.06 19.89
N GLN A 88 -9.44 -3.95 20.75
CA GLN A 88 -8.86 -3.58 22.03
C GLN A 88 -7.66 -2.66 21.84
N ALA A 89 -6.77 -3.00 20.94
CA ALA A 89 -5.59 -2.19 20.65
C ALA A 89 -5.95 -0.80 20.13
N VAL A 90 -6.94 -0.70 19.25
CA VAL A 90 -7.43 0.60 18.75
C VAL A 90 -8.01 1.42 19.91
N GLY A 91 -8.82 0.81 20.76
CA GLY A 91 -9.44 1.50 21.90
C GLY A 91 -8.43 1.99 22.92
N ASP A 92 -7.39 1.21 23.18
CA ASP A 92 -6.32 1.60 24.11
C ASP A 92 -5.50 2.77 23.57
N HIS A 93 -5.39 2.89 22.23
CA HIS A 93 -4.63 3.94 21.60
C HIS A 93 -5.43 5.24 21.45
N ASP A 94 -6.67 5.15 21.01
CA ASP A 94 -7.51 6.32 20.72
C ASP A 94 -8.98 5.92 20.67
N ARG A 95 -9.77 6.46 21.62
CA ARG A 95 -11.22 6.19 21.69
C ARG A 95 -11.99 6.74 20.51
N ASP A 96 -11.54 7.86 19.94
CA ASP A 96 -12.20 8.46 18.78
C ASP A 96 -12.09 7.54 17.56
N LEU A 97 -11.01 6.78 17.46
CA LEU A 97 -10.84 5.78 16.39
C LEU A 97 -11.86 4.66 16.51
N LEU A 98 -12.29 4.28 17.71
CA LEU A 98 -13.35 3.28 17.86
C LEU A 98 -14.67 3.76 17.29
N ASP A 99 -15.02 5.03 17.52
CA ASP A 99 -16.23 5.63 16.99
C ASP A 99 -16.17 5.70 15.47
N GLU A 100 -15.03 6.09 14.93
CA GLU A 100 -14.79 6.11 13.49
C GLU A 100 -14.88 4.71 12.90
N LEU A 101 -14.29 3.73 13.56
CA LEU A 101 -14.33 2.32 13.13
C LEU A 101 -15.77 1.82 13.10
N GLU A 102 -16.57 2.12 14.11
CA GLU A 102 -17.99 1.74 14.15
C GLU A 102 -18.74 2.34 12.97
N THR A 103 -18.51 3.61 12.67
CA THR A 103 -19.14 4.30 11.54
C THR A 103 -18.74 3.63 10.22
N LEU A 104 -17.46 3.33 10.04
CA LEU A 104 -16.96 2.68 8.83
C LEU A 104 -17.50 1.27 8.67
N VAL A 105 -17.61 0.50 9.76
CA VAL A 105 -18.19 -0.84 9.72
C VAL A 105 -19.64 -0.80 9.27
N LYS A 106 -20.43 0.12 9.80
CA LYS A 106 -21.83 0.31 9.41
C LYS A 106 -21.96 0.68 7.93
N ALA A 107 -21.11 1.58 7.46
CA ALA A 107 -21.10 1.99 6.07
C ALA A 107 -20.74 0.81 5.15
N HIS A 108 -19.76 0.02 5.53
CA HIS A 108 -19.34 -1.15 4.77
C HIS A 108 -20.45 -2.21 4.69
N ARG A 109 -21.13 -2.44 5.81
CA ARG A 109 -22.28 -3.39 5.84
C ARG A 109 -23.40 -2.96 4.91
N ALA A 110 -23.71 -1.67 4.89
CA ALA A 110 -24.73 -1.12 4.00
C ALA A 110 -24.33 -1.29 2.53
N GLU A 111 -23.05 -1.06 2.22
CA GLU A 111 -22.50 -1.25 0.88
C GLU A 111 -22.59 -2.71 0.44
N VAL A 112 -22.22 -3.65 1.31
CA VAL A 112 -22.29 -5.09 1.02
C VAL A 112 -23.74 -5.54 0.78
N ARG A 113 -24.69 -5.06 1.58
CA ARG A 113 -26.12 -5.35 1.39
C ARG A 113 -26.60 -4.84 0.04
N SER A 114 -26.21 -3.64 -0.35
CA SER A 114 -26.58 -3.03 -1.62
C SER A 114 -26.11 -3.89 -2.80
N LYS A 115 -24.89 -4.43 -2.70
CA LYS A 115 -24.33 -5.28 -3.76
C LYS A 115 -24.98 -6.66 -3.84
N ARG A 116 -25.53 -7.16 -2.73
CA ARG A 116 -26.23 -8.44 -2.69
C ARG A 116 -27.69 -8.36 -3.13
N GLY A 117 -28.26 -7.19 -3.01
CA GLY A 117 -29.61 -6.93 -3.43
C GLY A 117 -29.70 -6.71 -4.93
#